data_66d74f52bf5012a6a5c2cf86c2b0acc3
#
_entry.id   66d74f52bf5012a6a5c2cf86c2b0acc3
#
_cell.length_a   1.000
_cell.length_b   1.000
_cell.length_c   1.000
_cell.angle_alpha   90.00
_cell.angle_beta   90.00
_cell.angle_gamma   90.00
#
_symmetry.space_group_name_H-M   'P 1'
#
loop_
_entity.id
_entity.type
_entity.pdbx_description
1 polymer ?
#
loop_
_entity_poly.entity_id
_entity_poly.type
_entity_poly.pdbx_seq_one_letter_code
_entity_poly.pdbx_strand_id
1 'polypeptide(L)'
;MADLAAGPRRRRPHVLVIAADRAAARWAQALAAERVMCLVANDLTVAARLLSEEQQLELLIMDRILLNQQPRALLNVLSSTGHWPVIVPVKTSSVRPTVADRKRVAAALALIRPKRPTEHRIRIGELVIDPERRRARLKKKRWVHLPPVQYQLLFVLAQHEGQVVGYKQLLREVWGYDGSQAEAQDLVKAHVRLLRKKLGLNPQAGEYIQAVRGHGYMLDGPGH
;
A
#
# COMPACT_ATOMS: atom_id res chain seq x y z
N MET A 1 -41.95 3.17 -14.88
CA MET A 1 -40.79 2.57 -15.57
C MET A 1 -39.62 2.68 -14.64
N ALA A 2 -39.18 1.54 -14.09
CA ALA A 2 -38.19 1.48 -13.03
C ALA A 2 -36.79 1.60 -13.63
N ASP A 3 -36.06 2.66 -13.21
CA ASP A 3 -34.65 2.81 -13.47
C ASP A 3 -33.92 1.82 -12.56
N LEU A 4 -33.46 0.72 -13.15
CA LEU A 4 -32.64 -0.28 -12.48
C LEU A 4 -31.27 0.36 -12.18
N ALA A 5 -31.11 0.84 -10.96
CA ALA A 5 -29.86 1.34 -10.40
C ALA A 5 -28.75 0.31 -10.65
N ALA A 6 -27.91 0.57 -11.65
CA ALA A 6 -26.67 -0.15 -11.88
C ALA A 6 -25.81 -0.02 -10.62
N GLY A 7 -25.74 -1.10 -9.84
CA GLY A 7 -24.87 -1.18 -8.67
C GLY A 7 -23.45 -0.74 -9.04
N PRO A 8 -22.67 -0.21 -8.08
CA PRO A 8 -21.37 0.36 -8.37
C PRO A 8 -20.50 -0.66 -9.09
N ARG A 9 -20.16 -0.37 -10.36
CA ARG A 9 -19.25 -1.20 -11.16
C ARG A 9 -17.97 -1.39 -10.34
N ARG A 10 -17.67 -2.63 -9.94
CA ARG A 10 -16.45 -2.97 -9.18
C ARG A 10 -15.26 -2.48 -9.97
N ARG A 11 -14.59 -1.46 -9.44
CA ARG A 11 -13.38 -0.90 -10.02
C ARG A 11 -12.33 -2.00 -10.11
N ARG A 12 -11.69 -2.15 -11.27
CA ARG A 12 -10.59 -3.09 -11.45
C ARG A 12 -9.33 -2.49 -10.83
N PRO A 13 -8.59 -3.23 -9.98
CA PRO A 13 -7.30 -2.75 -9.49
C PRO A 13 -6.34 -2.49 -10.65
N HIS A 14 -5.59 -1.40 -10.57
CA HIS A 14 -4.53 -1.09 -11.53
C HIS A 14 -3.20 -1.64 -11.02
N VAL A 15 -2.55 -2.45 -11.83
CA VAL A 15 -1.30 -3.14 -11.52
C VAL A 15 -0.23 -2.70 -12.52
N LEU A 16 0.92 -2.27 -12.04
CA LEU A 16 2.09 -2.02 -12.87
C LEU A 16 3.11 -3.14 -12.66
N VAL A 17 3.56 -3.73 -13.74
CA VAL A 17 4.64 -4.73 -13.74
C VAL A 17 5.91 -4.08 -14.28
N ILE A 18 6.98 -4.06 -13.46
CA ILE A 18 8.30 -3.59 -13.87
C ILE A 18 9.22 -4.81 -14.03
N ALA A 19 9.49 -5.19 -15.25
CA ALA A 19 10.37 -6.31 -15.59
C ALA A 19 10.77 -6.25 -17.05
N ALA A 20 11.84 -6.99 -17.44
CA ALA A 20 12.18 -7.14 -18.84
C ALA A 20 11.00 -7.68 -19.66
N ASP A 21 10.86 -7.25 -20.91
CA ASP A 21 9.66 -7.44 -21.76
C ASP A 21 9.07 -8.86 -21.76
N ARG A 22 9.91 -9.88 -21.88
CA ARG A 22 9.43 -11.28 -21.86
C ARG A 22 8.85 -11.69 -20.50
N ALA A 23 9.40 -11.20 -19.41
CA ALA A 23 8.92 -11.48 -18.06
C ALA A 23 7.65 -10.68 -17.75
N ALA A 24 7.62 -9.44 -18.17
CA ALA A 24 6.47 -8.56 -18.03
C ALA A 24 5.24 -9.12 -18.76
N ALA A 25 5.41 -9.58 -20.02
CA ALA A 25 4.34 -10.21 -20.77
C ALA A 25 3.77 -11.47 -20.09
N ARG A 26 4.63 -12.29 -19.46
CA ARG A 26 4.19 -13.49 -18.70
C ARG A 26 3.41 -13.12 -17.45
N TRP A 27 3.82 -12.07 -16.75
CA TRP A 27 3.07 -11.58 -15.60
C TRP A 27 1.74 -10.97 -16.01
N ALA A 28 1.68 -10.21 -17.11
CA ALA A 28 0.44 -9.68 -17.65
C ALA A 28 -0.54 -10.82 -18.00
N GLN A 29 -0.04 -11.89 -18.64
CA GLN A 29 -0.85 -13.07 -18.93
C GLN A 29 -1.32 -13.80 -17.67
N ALA A 30 -0.45 -13.95 -16.65
CA ALA A 30 -0.81 -14.58 -15.39
C ALA A 30 -1.87 -13.78 -14.62
N LEU A 31 -1.89 -12.45 -14.78
CA LEU A 31 -2.84 -11.54 -14.16
C LEU A 31 -4.15 -11.38 -14.95
N ALA A 32 -4.19 -11.83 -16.19
CA ALA A 32 -5.39 -11.66 -17.05
C ALA A 32 -6.66 -12.28 -16.42
N ALA A 33 -6.51 -13.42 -15.71
CA ALA A 33 -7.61 -14.08 -15.00
C ALA A 33 -8.07 -13.31 -13.75
N GLU A 34 -7.28 -12.39 -13.25
CA GLU A 34 -7.49 -11.71 -11.96
C GLU A 34 -8.37 -10.45 -12.06
N ARG A 35 -8.92 -10.15 -13.24
CA ARG A 35 -9.74 -8.94 -13.47
C ARG A 35 -9.07 -7.63 -13.00
N VAL A 36 -7.79 -7.49 -13.30
CA VAL A 36 -6.99 -6.28 -13.03
C VAL A 36 -6.73 -5.52 -14.33
N MET A 37 -6.44 -4.23 -14.23
CA MET A 37 -5.85 -3.44 -15.31
C MET A 37 -4.33 -3.56 -15.16
N CYS A 38 -3.67 -4.20 -16.12
CA CYS A 38 -2.22 -4.43 -16.07
C CYS A 38 -1.50 -3.49 -17.04
N LEU A 39 -0.61 -2.68 -16.48
CA LEU A 39 0.36 -1.86 -17.22
C LEU A 39 1.75 -2.49 -17.10
N VAL A 40 2.61 -2.23 -18.05
CA VAL A 40 3.96 -2.81 -18.11
C VAL A 40 4.99 -1.71 -18.32
N ALA A 41 6.08 -1.79 -17.57
CA ALA A 41 7.27 -0.98 -17.75
C ALA A 41 8.50 -1.90 -17.82
N ASN A 42 9.44 -1.61 -18.71
CA ASN A 42 10.70 -2.34 -18.82
C ASN A 42 11.82 -1.76 -17.96
N ASP A 43 11.67 -0.53 -17.50
CA ASP A 43 12.61 0.16 -16.62
C ASP A 43 11.90 1.14 -15.66
N LEU A 44 12.67 1.76 -14.76
CA LEU A 44 12.17 2.72 -13.79
C LEU A 44 11.75 4.05 -14.42
N THR A 45 12.29 4.43 -15.58
CA THR A 45 11.94 5.69 -16.25
C THR A 45 10.53 5.62 -16.82
N VAL A 46 10.22 4.51 -17.50
CA VAL A 46 8.87 4.22 -17.99
C VAL A 46 7.89 4.08 -16.82
N ALA A 47 8.33 3.39 -15.76
CA ALA A 47 7.53 3.24 -14.56
C ALA A 47 7.20 4.57 -13.90
N ALA A 48 8.15 5.50 -13.81
CA ALA A 48 7.96 6.84 -13.26
C ALA A 48 6.89 7.62 -14.03
N ARG A 49 6.94 7.57 -15.36
CA ARG A 49 5.95 8.20 -16.22
C ARG A 49 4.56 7.61 -15.96
N LEU A 50 4.42 6.30 -15.99
CA LEU A 50 3.15 5.62 -15.75
C LEU A 50 2.58 5.90 -14.33
N LEU A 51 3.45 5.97 -13.32
CA LEU A 51 3.07 6.34 -11.96
C LEU A 51 2.59 7.79 -11.85
N SER A 52 3.11 8.68 -12.69
CA SER A 52 2.67 10.09 -12.74
C SER A 52 1.33 10.26 -13.45
N GLU A 53 1.13 9.52 -14.54
CA GLU A 53 -0.07 9.57 -15.36
C GLU A 53 -1.25 8.84 -14.72
N GLU A 54 -0.99 7.66 -14.13
CA GLU A 54 -2.00 6.75 -13.59
C GLU A 54 -2.09 6.80 -12.06
N GLN A 55 -2.79 7.80 -11.55
CA GLN A 55 -3.01 7.97 -10.10
C GLN A 55 -3.77 6.80 -9.44
N GLN A 56 -4.23 5.83 -10.21
CA GLN A 56 -5.02 4.68 -9.77
C GLN A 56 -4.21 3.40 -9.59
N LEU A 57 -2.90 3.45 -9.82
CA LEU A 57 -2.02 2.30 -9.61
C LEU A 57 -2.00 1.91 -8.14
N GLU A 58 -2.45 0.71 -7.83
CA GLU A 58 -2.57 0.20 -6.46
C GLU A 58 -1.51 -0.86 -6.13
N LEU A 59 -0.98 -1.55 -7.15
CA LEU A 59 0.00 -2.62 -6.99
C LEU A 59 1.14 -2.46 -7.99
N LEU A 60 2.38 -2.59 -7.50
CA LEU A 60 3.60 -2.62 -8.28
C LEU A 60 4.25 -3.99 -8.13
N ILE A 61 4.33 -4.74 -9.21
CA ILE A 61 5.08 -6.01 -9.27
C ILE A 61 6.43 -5.70 -9.89
N MET A 62 7.51 -6.01 -9.18
CA MET A 62 8.85 -5.60 -9.58
C MET A 62 9.86 -6.74 -9.43
N ASP A 63 10.82 -6.80 -10.34
CA ASP A 63 11.96 -7.72 -10.20
C ASP A 63 12.72 -7.45 -8.91
N ARG A 64 12.99 -8.51 -8.14
CA ARG A 64 13.71 -8.40 -6.87
C ARG A 64 15.15 -7.91 -7.06
N ILE A 65 15.80 -8.27 -8.17
CA ILE A 65 17.15 -7.83 -8.46
C ILE A 65 17.13 -6.31 -8.70
N LEU A 66 16.20 -5.84 -9.52
CA LEU A 66 16.05 -4.41 -9.81
C LEU A 66 15.74 -3.60 -8.54
N LEU A 67 14.85 -4.12 -7.69
CA LEU A 67 14.54 -3.51 -6.39
C LEU A 67 15.78 -3.39 -5.50
N ASN A 68 16.58 -4.45 -5.41
CA ASN A 68 17.80 -4.46 -4.58
C ASN A 68 18.93 -3.59 -5.17
N GLN A 69 19.01 -3.47 -6.48
CA GLN A 69 20.04 -2.66 -7.14
C GLN A 69 19.75 -1.16 -7.08
N GLN A 70 18.48 -0.76 -7.12
CA GLN A 70 18.08 0.63 -7.23
C GLN A 70 16.99 1.06 -6.23
N PRO A 71 17.11 0.76 -4.93
CA PRO A 71 16.07 1.08 -3.95
C PRO A 71 15.85 2.59 -3.82
N ARG A 72 16.93 3.39 -3.85
CA ARG A 72 16.84 4.86 -3.76
C ARG A 72 16.16 5.46 -4.99
N ALA A 73 16.45 4.96 -6.18
CA ALA A 73 15.81 5.44 -7.40
C ALA A 73 14.30 5.20 -7.37
N LEU A 74 13.87 4.02 -6.95
CA LEU A 74 12.45 3.71 -6.77
C LEU A 74 11.81 4.63 -5.71
N LEU A 75 12.45 4.82 -4.57
CA LEU A 75 11.94 5.71 -3.53
C LEU A 75 11.79 7.16 -4.02
N ASN A 76 12.75 7.66 -4.79
CA ASN A 76 12.68 8.99 -5.39
C ASN A 76 11.50 9.11 -6.34
N VAL A 77 11.30 8.13 -7.23
CA VAL A 77 10.16 8.09 -8.15
C VAL A 77 8.84 8.12 -7.39
N LEU A 78 8.68 7.26 -6.39
CA LEU A 78 7.45 7.19 -5.59
C LEU A 78 7.21 8.49 -4.79
N SER A 79 8.28 9.11 -4.29
CA SER A 79 8.20 10.39 -3.58
C SER A 79 7.83 11.55 -4.48
N SER A 80 8.40 11.61 -5.69
CA SER A 80 8.12 12.68 -6.66
C SER A 80 6.70 12.62 -7.21
N THR A 81 6.20 11.42 -7.46
CA THR A 81 4.83 11.21 -7.94
C THR A 81 3.78 11.33 -6.83
N GLY A 82 4.20 11.25 -5.56
CA GLY A 82 3.30 11.22 -4.40
C GLY A 82 2.39 9.98 -4.37
N HIS A 83 2.69 9.00 -5.22
CA HIS A 83 1.91 7.79 -5.40
C HIS A 83 2.64 6.57 -4.81
N TRP A 84 1.94 5.82 -3.97
CA TRP A 84 2.53 4.74 -3.16
C TRP A 84 1.71 3.45 -3.30
N PRO A 85 1.93 2.66 -4.37
CA PRO A 85 1.31 1.35 -4.54
C PRO A 85 1.89 0.32 -3.56
N VAL A 86 1.20 -0.78 -3.37
CA VAL A 86 1.78 -1.96 -2.71
C VAL A 86 2.87 -2.54 -3.63
N ILE A 87 4.07 -2.76 -3.11
CA ILE A 87 5.18 -3.29 -3.89
C ILE A 87 5.34 -4.79 -3.61
N VAL A 88 5.33 -5.60 -4.66
CA VAL A 88 5.55 -7.05 -4.58
C VAL A 88 6.81 -7.41 -5.35
N PRO A 89 7.90 -7.73 -4.63
CA PRO A 89 9.12 -8.22 -5.28
C PRO A 89 8.92 -9.66 -5.77
N VAL A 90 9.26 -9.91 -7.03
CA VAL A 90 9.15 -11.21 -7.68
C VAL A 90 10.46 -11.62 -8.36
N LYS A 91 10.64 -12.90 -8.63
CA LYS A 91 11.72 -13.38 -9.48
C LYS A 91 11.26 -13.38 -10.93
N THR A 92 11.91 -12.59 -11.79
CA THR A 92 11.58 -12.54 -13.22
C THR A 92 12.47 -13.44 -14.08
N SER A 93 13.57 -13.99 -13.53
CA SER A 93 14.49 -14.89 -14.21
C SER A 93 13.91 -16.27 -14.55
N SER A 94 12.80 -16.65 -13.93
CA SER A 94 12.14 -17.93 -14.23
C SER A 94 11.27 -17.86 -15.48
N VAL A 95 11.18 -18.98 -16.21
CA VAL A 95 10.36 -19.08 -17.43
C VAL A 95 8.89 -18.82 -17.20
N ARG A 96 8.39 -19.05 -16.00
CA ARG A 96 7.00 -18.74 -15.57
C ARG A 96 7.02 -18.17 -14.16
N PRO A 97 6.00 -17.33 -13.77
CA PRO A 97 5.85 -16.91 -12.38
C PRO A 97 5.81 -18.10 -11.43
N THR A 98 6.67 -18.08 -10.41
CA THR A 98 6.73 -19.17 -9.43
C THR A 98 5.45 -19.26 -8.59
N VAL A 99 5.18 -20.42 -8.01
CA VAL A 99 4.02 -20.60 -7.11
C VAL A 99 4.11 -19.63 -5.92
N ALA A 100 5.32 -19.42 -5.38
CA ALA A 100 5.54 -18.50 -4.27
C ALA A 100 5.26 -17.05 -4.67
N ASP A 101 5.71 -16.63 -5.85
CA ASP A 101 5.45 -15.26 -6.34
C ASP A 101 3.97 -15.04 -6.65
N ARG A 102 3.29 -16.03 -7.23
CA ARG A 102 1.83 -15.97 -7.44
C ARG A 102 1.08 -15.84 -6.12
N LYS A 103 1.46 -16.58 -5.08
CA LYS A 103 0.85 -16.46 -3.75
C LYS A 103 1.04 -15.06 -3.17
N ARG A 104 2.23 -14.47 -3.29
CA ARG A 104 2.49 -13.08 -2.84
C ARG A 104 1.64 -12.07 -3.59
N VAL A 105 1.58 -12.17 -4.91
CA VAL A 105 0.75 -11.28 -5.73
C VAL A 105 -0.74 -11.45 -5.41
N ALA A 106 -1.22 -12.69 -5.23
CA ALA A 106 -2.59 -12.96 -4.83
C ALA A 106 -2.92 -12.37 -3.45
N ALA A 107 -2.00 -12.47 -2.48
CA ALA A 107 -2.14 -11.84 -1.17
C ALA A 107 -2.19 -10.32 -1.29
N ALA A 108 -1.31 -9.71 -2.07
CA ALA A 108 -1.32 -8.27 -2.32
C ALA A 108 -2.60 -7.82 -3.02
N LEU A 109 -3.09 -8.56 -4.01
CA LEU A 109 -4.38 -8.30 -4.66
C LEU A 109 -5.55 -8.39 -3.67
N ALA A 110 -5.50 -9.32 -2.71
CA ALA A 110 -6.51 -9.41 -1.67
C ALA A 110 -6.50 -8.19 -0.74
N LEU A 111 -5.33 -7.58 -0.49
CA LEU A 111 -5.19 -6.35 0.29
C LEU A 111 -5.79 -5.14 -0.43
N ILE A 112 -5.58 -5.04 -1.75
CA ILE A 112 -6.08 -3.90 -2.54
C ILE A 112 -7.53 -4.08 -3.00
N ARG A 113 -8.03 -5.31 -3.09
CA ARG A 113 -9.45 -5.57 -3.39
C ARG A 113 -10.30 -5.25 -2.15
N PRO A 114 -11.40 -4.50 -2.30
CA PRO A 114 -12.30 -4.29 -1.17
C PRO A 114 -12.84 -5.65 -0.71
N LYS A 115 -12.59 -6.00 0.54
CA LYS A 115 -13.28 -7.13 1.19
C LYS A 115 -14.79 -6.86 1.16
N ARG A 116 -15.61 -7.93 1.20
CA ARG A 116 -17.07 -7.79 1.36
C ARG A 116 -17.39 -6.86 2.53
N PRO A 117 -18.50 -6.12 2.47
CA PRO A 117 -18.88 -5.19 3.52
C PRO A 117 -18.90 -5.90 4.87
N THR A 118 -17.93 -5.64 5.70
CA THR A 118 -18.04 -5.87 7.13
C THR A 118 -18.44 -4.51 7.72
N GLU A 119 -19.60 -4.45 8.35
CA GLU A 119 -20.20 -3.21 8.91
C GLU A 119 -19.35 -2.54 10.02
N HIS A 120 -18.12 -2.95 10.20
CA HIS A 120 -17.30 -2.56 11.35
C HIS A 120 -16.31 -1.45 10.99
N ARG A 121 -16.76 -0.21 11.19
CA ARG A 121 -15.82 0.92 11.29
C ARG A 121 -14.99 0.77 12.55
N ILE A 122 -13.66 0.86 12.40
CA ILE A 122 -12.75 0.89 13.53
C ILE A 122 -12.78 2.31 14.11
N ARG A 123 -12.96 2.41 15.42
CA ARG A 123 -12.96 3.68 16.15
C ARG A 123 -11.89 3.64 17.22
N ILE A 124 -11.00 4.62 17.18
CA ILE A 124 -9.94 4.84 18.16
C ILE A 124 -10.09 6.31 18.59
N GLY A 125 -10.68 6.54 19.73
CA GLY A 125 -11.11 7.87 20.13
C GLY A 125 -11.98 8.53 19.04
N GLU A 126 -11.55 9.67 18.53
CA GLU A 126 -12.25 10.40 17.47
C GLU A 126 -11.77 10.05 16.04
N LEU A 127 -10.76 9.17 15.91
CA LEU A 127 -10.33 8.62 14.65
C LEU A 127 -11.27 7.50 14.22
N VAL A 128 -11.86 7.63 13.04
CA VAL A 128 -12.74 6.62 12.45
C VAL A 128 -12.14 6.14 11.15
N ILE A 129 -11.91 4.84 11.04
CA ILE A 129 -11.39 4.17 9.85
C ILE A 129 -12.54 3.40 9.21
N ASP A 130 -12.73 3.57 7.90
CA ASP A 130 -13.71 2.86 7.08
C ASP A 130 -12.94 1.87 6.19
N PRO A 131 -12.87 0.58 6.59
CA PRO A 131 -12.10 -0.43 5.86
C PRO A 131 -12.60 -0.67 4.44
N GLU A 132 -13.90 -0.57 4.22
CA GLU A 132 -14.51 -0.84 2.93
C GLU A 132 -14.12 0.19 1.87
N ARG A 133 -14.04 1.45 2.29
CA ARG A 133 -13.75 2.56 1.40
C ARG A 133 -12.32 3.07 1.51
N ARG A 134 -11.46 2.38 2.28
CA ARG A 134 -10.06 2.73 2.54
C ARG A 134 -9.88 4.21 2.83
N ARG A 135 -10.70 4.72 3.74
CA ARG A 135 -10.71 6.11 4.14
C ARG A 135 -10.74 6.23 5.66
N ALA A 136 -10.24 7.33 6.14
CA ALA A 136 -10.31 7.65 7.55
C ALA A 136 -10.76 9.10 7.73
N ARG A 137 -11.24 9.42 8.92
CA ARG A 137 -11.52 10.80 9.33
C ARG A 137 -11.14 10.97 10.77
N LEU A 138 -10.66 12.15 11.10
CA LEU A 138 -10.40 12.58 12.47
C LEU A 138 -11.48 13.57 12.90
N LYS A 139 -12.10 13.34 14.06
CA LYS A 139 -13.20 14.18 14.57
C LYS A 139 -14.36 14.22 13.56
N LYS A 140 -15.02 15.35 13.46
CA LYS A 140 -16.09 15.60 12.46
C LYS A 140 -15.57 16.12 11.12
N LYS A 141 -14.24 15.99 10.84
CA LYS A 141 -13.66 16.42 9.56
C LYS A 141 -14.17 15.57 8.39
N ARG A 142 -13.87 16.00 7.16
CA ARG A 142 -14.21 15.25 5.94
C ARG A 142 -13.45 13.92 5.91
N TRP A 143 -14.05 12.93 5.26
CA TRP A 143 -13.40 11.66 4.96
C TRP A 143 -12.21 11.88 4.03
N VAL A 144 -11.08 11.30 4.37
CA VAL A 144 -9.84 11.33 3.59
C VAL A 144 -9.60 9.95 3.02
N HIS A 145 -9.54 9.83 1.70
CA HIS A 145 -9.12 8.60 1.04
C HIS A 145 -7.61 8.41 1.22
N LEU A 146 -7.24 7.23 1.66
CA LEU A 146 -5.85 6.87 1.88
C LEU A 146 -5.36 6.00 0.72
N PRO A 147 -4.17 6.27 0.15
CA PRO A 147 -3.50 5.34 -0.74
C PRO A 147 -3.35 3.96 -0.09
N PRO A 148 -3.28 2.87 -0.87
CA PRO A 148 -3.28 1.50 -0.33
C PRO A 148 -2.28 1.26 0.79
N VAL A 149 -1.03 1.70 0.62
CA VAL A 149 0.02 1.53 1.64
C VAL A 149 -0.27 2.33 2.90
N GLN A 150 -0.70 3.58 2.77
CA GLN A 150 -1.03 4.42 3.93
C GLN A 150 -2.25 3.88 4.68
N TYR A 151 -3.24 3.37 3.94
CA TYR A 151 -4.38 2.71 4.55
C TYR A 151 -3.94 1.45 5.31
N GLN A 152 -3.12 0.59 4.67
CA GLN A 152 -2.63 -0.64 5.30
C GLN A 152 -1.80 -0.35 6.55
N LEU A 153 -0.93 0.66 6.49
CA LEU A 153 -0.15 1.11 7.64
C LEU A 153 -1.05 1.53 8.81
N LEU A 154 -2.06 2.37 8.53
CA LEU A 154 -3.03 2.78 9.54
C LEU A 154 -3.83 1.60 10.09
N PHE A 155 -4.22 0.67 9.22
CA PHE A 155 -5.00 -0.49 9.58
C PHE A 155 -4.22 -1.45 10.48
N VAL A 156 -2.95 -1.75 10.15
CA VAL A 156 -2.06 -2.58 10.99
C VAL A 156 -1.87 -1.93 12.35
N LEU A 157 -1.58 -0.63 12.41
CA LEU A 157 -1.46 0.08 13.68
C LEU A 157 -2.77 0.03 14.49
N ALA A 158 -3.92 0.13 13.83
CA ALA A 158 -5.23 0.07 14.47
C ALA A 158 -5.58 -1.34 15.00
N GLN A 159 -5.08 -2.38 14.36
CA GLN A 159 -5.22 -3.75 14.88
C GLN A 159 -4.39 -4.00 16.15
N HIS A 160 -3.35 -3.20 16.36
CA HIS A 160 -2.47 -3.23 17.52
C HIS A 160 -2.62 -1.95 18.37
N GLU A 161 -3.86 -1.47 18.52
CA GLU A 161 -4.15 -0.28 19.33
C GLU A 161 -3.51 -0.37 20.72
N GLY A 162 -2.83 0.71 21.15
CA GLY A 162 -2.13 0.77 22.42
C GLY A 162 -0.82 -0.04 22.50
N GLN A 163 -0.41 -0.69 21.40
CA GLN A 163 0.81 -1.50 21.37
C GLN A 163 1.84 -0.92 20.39
N VAL A 164 3.11 -1.11 20.72
CA VAL A 164 4.22 -0.71 19.84
C VAL A 164 4.41 -1.74 18.75
N VAL A 165 4.22 -1.33 17.49
CA VAL A 165 4.51 -2.17 16.33
C VAL A 165 5.90 -1.82 15.79
N GLY A 166 6.80 -2.80 15.79
CA GLY A 166 8.19 -2.62 15.39
C GLY A 166 8.36 -2.35 13.90
N TYR A 167 9.46 -1.66 13.52
CA TYR A 167 9.71 -1.30 12.12
C TYR A 167 9.73 -2.50 11.17
N LYS A 168 10.39 -3.60 11.54
CA LYS A 168 10.43 -4.82 10.74
C LYS A 168 9.06 -5.50 10.63
N GLN A 169 8.29 -5.49 11.71
CA GLN A 169 6.93 -6.00 11.71
C GLN A 169 6.05 -5.17 10.77
N LEU A 170 6.10 -3.83 10.85
CA LEU A 170 5.40 -2.94 9.93
C LEU A 170 5.81 -3.18 8.48
N LEU A 171 7.12 -3.36 8.22
CA LEU A 171 7.61 -3.65 6.87
C LEU A 171 7.00 -4.95 6.33
N ARG A 172 6.99 -6.00 7.14
CA ARG A 172 6.42 -7.30 6.77
C ARG A 172 4.91 -7.25 6.54
N GLU A 173 4.17 -6.64 7.47
CA GLU A 173 2.70 -6.64 7.41
C GLU A 173 2.14 -5.66 6.37
N VAL A 174 2.83 -4.57 6.10
CA VAL A 174 2.35 -3.53 5.16
C VAL A 174 2.90 -3.75 3.75
N TRP A 175 4.16 -4.18 3.60
CA TRP A 175 4.81 -4.33 2.30
C TRP A 175 5.06 -5.78 1.90
N GLY A 176 4.91 -6.73 2.84
CA GLY A 176 4.95 -8.15 2.54
C GLY A 176 6.36 -8.74 2.35
N TYR A 177 7.40 -8.04 2.80
CA TYR A 177 8.77 -8.55 2.71
C TYR A 177 9.61 -8.22 3.96
N ASP A 178 10.71 -8.97 4.15
CA ASP A 178 11.69 -8.73 5.19
C ASP A 178 12.87 -7.93 4.62
N GLY A 179 13.16 -6.78 5.22
CA GLY A 179 14.29 -5.93 4.88
C GLY A 179 15.21 -5.66 6.08
N SER A 180 16.27 -4.88 5.86
CA SER A 180 17.14 -4.41 6.94
C SER A 180 16.39 -3.49 7.90
N GLN A 181 16.92 -3.34 9.12
CA GLN A 181 16.33 -2.42 10.11
C GLN A 181 16.35 -0.96 9.63
N ALA A 182 17.44 -0.55 8.95
CA ALA A 182 17.57 0.81 8.42
C ALA A 182 16.53 1.07 7.32
N GLU A 183 16.40 0.15 6.38
CA GLU A 183 15.39 0.23 5.29
C GLU A 183 13.98 0.30 5.84
N ALA A 184 13.65 -0.56 6.80
CA ALA A 184 12.34 -0.55 7.45
C ALA A 184 12.06 0.79 8.13
N GLN A 185 13.07 1.35 8.84
CA GLN A 185 12.92 2.64 9.50
C GLN A 185 12.65 3.77 8.52
N ASP A 186 13.40 3.86 7.44
CA ASP A 186 13.30 4.95 6.48
C ASP A 186 11.96 4.90 5.75
N LEU A 187 11.56 3.71 5.31
CA LEU A 187 10.31 3.51 4.60
C LEU A 187 9.09 3.81 5.50
N VAL A 188 9.06 3.23 6.69
CA VAL A 188 7.93 3.44 7.63
C VAL A 188 7.85 4.90 8.06
N LYS A 189 8.98 5.56 8.38
CA LYS A 189 8.99 6.99 8.75
C LYS A 189 8.42 7.88 7.66
N ALA A 190 8.81 7.63 6.40
CA ALA A 190 8.30 8.38 5.25
C ALA A 190 6.76 8.24 5.14
N HIS A 191 6.25 7.03 5.25
CA HIS A 191 4.81 6.78 5.15
C HIS A 191 4.01 7.29 6.34
N VAL A 192 4.53 7.20 7.56
CA VAL A 192 3.90 7.79 8.75
C VAL A 192 3.81 9.31 8.61
N ARG A 193 4.86 9.97 8.11
CA ARG A 193 4.83 11.42 7.84
C ARG A 193 3.72 11.79 6.86
N LEU A 194 3.60 11.05 5.76
CA LEU A 194 2.55 11.27 4.75
C LEU A 194 1.14 11.02 5.32
N LEU A 195 0.99 9.94 6.08
CA LEU A 195 -0.28 9.59 6.73
C LEU A 195 -0.72 10.66 7.72
N ARG A 196 0.19 11.13 8.59
CA ARG A 196 -0.09 12.24 9.52
C ARG A 196 -0.52 13.50 8.78
N LYS A 197 0.20 13.88 7.72
CA LYS A 197 -0.15 15.04 6.88
C LYS A 197 -1.56 14.90 6.30
N LYS A 198 -1.91 13.74 5.76
CA LYS A 198 -3.24 13.50 5.18
C LYS A 198 -4.37 13.53 6.20
N LEU A 199 -4.15 12.99 7.39
CA LEU A 199 -5.13 12.98 8.47
C LEU A 199 -5.18 14.33 9.24
N GLY A 200 -4.21 15.20 8.99
CA GLY A 200 -4.07 16.47 9.72
C GLY A 200 -3.71 16.27 11.18
N LEU A 201 -2.89 15.25 11.46
CA LEU A 201 -2.33 14.95 12.78
C LEU A 201 -1.09 15.81 13.03
N ASN A 202 -0.96 16.37 14.24
CA ASN A 202 0.22 17.10 14.65
C ASN A 202 1.29 16.12 15.18
N PRO A 203 2.46 15.99 14.52
CA PRO A 203 3.52 15.08 14.99
C PRO A 203 4.06 15.43 16.37
N GLN A 204 4.04 16.72 16.75
CA GLN A 204 4.59 17.21 18.02
C GLN A 204 3.60 17.03 19.19
N ALA A 205 2.31 16.95 18.90
CA ALA A 205 1.29 16.73 19.91
C ALA A 205 1.14 15.25 20.32
N GLY A 206 1.88 14.33 19.67
CA GLY A 206 1.75 12.88 19.93
C GLY A 206 0.36 12.31 19.62
N GLU A 207 -0.46 13.07 18.88
CA GLU A 207 -1.83 12.67 18.59
C GLU A 207 -1.88 11.39 17.77
N TYR A 208 -2.60 10.40 18.28
CA TYR A 208 -2.91 9.10 17.67
C TYR A 208 -1.70 8.26 17.28
N ILE A 209 -0.89 8.67 16.32
CA ILE A 209 0.27 7.89 15.88
C ILE A 209 1.50 8.41 16.62
N GLN A 210 1.99 7.64 17.57
CA GLN A 210 3.14 7.98 18.41
C GLN A 210 4.39 7.25 17.91
N ALA A 211 5.53 7.94 17.90
CA ALA A 211 6.82 7.34 17.61
C ALA A 211 7.46 6.84 18.90
N VAL A 212 7.77 5.56 18.97
CA VAL A 212 8.55 4.98 20.08
C VAL A 212 9.99 4.86 19.61
N ARG A 213 10.87 5.74 20.16
CA ARG A 213 12.25 5.91 19.69
C ARG A 213 13.00 4.56 19.64
N GLY A 214 13.58 4.26 18.50
CA GLY A 214 14.33 3.03 18.26
C GLY A 214 13.50 1.77 18.00
N HIS A 215 12.19 1.75 18.33
CA HIS A 215 11.36 0.56 18.29
C HIS A 215 10.37 0.56 17.11
N GLY A 216 9.56 1.60 16.97
CA GLY A 216 8.51 1.61 15.94
C GLY A 216 7.47 2.69 16.18
N TYR A 217 6.21 2.36 15.91
CA TYR A 217 5.08 3.24 16.08
C TYR A 217 3.96 2.55 16.86
N MET A 218 3.20 3.37 17.56
CA MET A 218 1.99 2.97 18.28
C MET A 218 0.83 3.86 17.84
N LEU A 219 -0.34 3.29 17.69
CA LEU A 219 -1.58 4.04 17.50
C LEU A 219 -2.40 3.95 18.78
N ASP A 220 -2.71 5.09 19.34
CA ASP A 220 -3.52 5.18 20.54
C ASP A 220 -4.45 6.41 20.50
N GLY A 221 -5.60 6.30 21.15
CA GLY A 221 -6.53 7.41 21.27
C GLY A 221 -6.06 8.44 22.32
N PRO A 222 -6.48 9.72 22.20
CA PRO A 222 -6.23 10.68 23.27
C PRO A 222 -7.04 10.26 24.51
N GLY A 223 -6.36 9.98 25.63
CA GLY A 223 -6.99 9.70 26.91
C GLY A 223 -6.72 8.35 27.55
N HIS A 224 -5.72 7.61 27.07
CA HIS A 224 -5.14 6.49 27.81
C HIS A 224 -3.80 6.85 28.40
#